data_aeb65a8c6ec72fb3d0d4205d064b656d
#
_entry.id   aeb65a8c6ec72fb3d0d4205d064b656d
#
_cell.length_a   1.000
_cell.length_b   1.000
_cell.length_c   1.000
_cell.angle_alpha   90.00
_cell.angle_beta   90.00
_cell.angle_gamma   90.00
#
_symmetry.space_group_name_H-M   'P 1'
#
loop_
_entity.id
_entity.type
_entity.pdbx_description
1 polymer ?
#
loop_
_entity_poly.entity_id
_entity_poly.type
_entity_poly.pdbx_seq_one_letter_code
_entity_poly.pdbx_strand_id
1 'polypeptide(L)'
;MSNPKRPVSPVEEFIKAFHEMSARYGRSELWYDYIDMHAIALANTCDLRCKDVREKQYHAIVQKYDENTVQQFAVLTAITMTALLENPEQDFLGTVYHNLGLSKSRAGQFFTPYNVGQMMARMSMPDSFVLDKSRIWRVNDPCCGAGCLLLAGYNAMREQLESTDPDWDKYVLFVAQDIDPLACKMCYIQMCCIGVPGVVVAGNSLFPDAERAPTDFWFTHKYFALDEKALENTYQKTGIYGI
;
A
#
# COMPACT_ATOMS: atom_id res chain seq x y z
N MET A 1 -39.67 19.15 -7.71
CA MET A 1 -38.70 18.21 -8.30
C MET A 1 -37.55 18.08 -7.31
N SER A 2 -37.43 16.97 -6.60
CA SER A 2 -36.31 16.69 -5.68
C SER A 2 -35.06 16.48 -6.49
N ASN A 3 -34.04 17.31 -6.27
CA ASN A 3 -32.70 17.10 -6.85
C ASN A 3 -32.23 15.67 -6.48
N PRO A 4 -31.77 14.86 -7.45
CA PRO A 4 -31.21 13.57 -7.13
C PRO A 4 -30.04 13.76 -6.16
N LYS A 5 -30.07 13.11 -4.99
CA LYS A 5 -28.96 13.15 -4.02
C LYS A 5 -27.71 12.67 -4.74
N ARG A 6 -26.65 13.48 -4.72
CA ARG A 6 -25.33 13.08 -5.20
C ARG A 6 -24.96 11.74 -4.54
N PRO A 7 -24.46 10.74 -5.30
CA PRO A 7 -23.97 9.50 -4.71
C PRO A 7 -22.85 9.82 -3.71
N VAL A 8 -22.89 9.17 -2.56
CA VAL A 8 -21.87 9.31 -1.51
C VAL A 8 -20.56 8.71 -2.07
N SER A 9 -19.46 9.43 -1.95
CA SER A 9 -18.17 8.90 -2.39
C SER A 9 -17.66 7.84 -1.41
N PRO A 10 -16.84 6.86 -1.86
CA PRO A 10 -16.24 5.87 -0.95
C PRO A 10 -15.45 6.50 0.20
N VAL A 11 -14.80 7.64 -0.02
CA VAL A 11 -14.09 8.40 1.01
C VAL A 11 -15.08 8.96 2.05
N GLU A 12 -16.20 9.53 1.62
CA GLU A 12 -17.24 10.04 2.53
C GLU A 12 -17.90 8.90 3.32
N GLU A 13 -18.13 7.77 2.69
CA GLU A 13 -18.67 6.55 3.32
C GLU A 13 -17.72 6.02 4.39
N PHE A 14 -16.45 5.90 4.07
CA PHE A 14 -15.42 5.47 5.02
C PHE A 14 -15.35 6.42 6.23
N ILE A 15 -15.28 7.73 5.99
CA ILE A 15 -15.18 8.75 7.04
C ILE A 15 -16.40 8.70 7.97
N LYS A 16 -17.59 8.52 7.41
CA LYS A 16 -18.82 8.37 8.20
C LYS A 16 -18.75 7.15 9.11
N ALA A 17 -18.43 5.97 8.57
CA ALA A 17 -18.31 4.73 9.33
C ALA A 17 -17.23 4.86 10.42
N PHE A 18 -16.08 5.46 10.08
CA PHE A 18 -14.99 5.69 11.04
C PHE A 18 -15.39 6.64 12.18
N HIS A 19 -16.14 7.70 11.88
CA HIS A 19 -16.61 8.63 12.92
C HIS A 19 -17.60 7.98 13.90
N GLU A 20 -18.44 7.07 13.44
CA GLU A 20 -19.35 6.32 14.30
C GLU A 20 -18.57 5.45 15.31
N MET A 21 -17.46 4.84 14.88
CA MET A 21 -16.57 4.09 15.76
C MET A 21 -15.79 5.00 16.70
N SER A 22 -15.27 6.11 16.20
CA SER A 22 -14.39 7.03 16.95
C SER A 22 -15.09 7.83 18.04
N ALA A 23 -16.42 7.74 18.15
CA ALA A 23 -17.16 8.31 19.27
C ALA A 23 -16.82 7.65 20.63
N ARG A 24 -16.34 6.39 20.60
CA ARG A 24 -15.99 5.60 21.79
C ARG A 24 -14.49 5.47 22.02
N TYR A 25 -13.69 5.59 20.97
CA TYR A 25 -12.25 5.33 20.97
C TYR A 25 -11.48 6.53 20.43
N GLY A 26 -10.24 6.69 20.83
CA GLY A 26 -9.37 7.75 20.31
C GLY A 26 -9.14 7.61 18.80
N ARG A 27 -9.37 8.66 18.01
CA ARG A 27 -9.25 8.63 16.54
C ARG A 27 -7.92 8.07 16.05
N SER A 28 -6.82 8.52 16.65
CA SER A 28 -5.48 8.09 16.21
C SER A 28 -5.27 6.61 16.51
N GLU A 29 -5.63 6.15 17.72
CA GLU A 29 -5.49 4.74 18.10
C GLU A 29 -6.34 3.85 17.19
N LEU A 30 -7.60 4.22 16.97
CA LEU A 30 -8.51 3.49 16.09
C LEU A 30 -7.97 3.38 14.66
N TRP A 31 -7.36 4.46 14.14
CA TRP A 31 -6.74 4.43 12.81
C TRP A 31 -5.53 3.51 12.76
N TYR A 32 -4.62 3.60 13.74
CA TYR A 32 -3.45 2.72 13.82
C TYR A 32 -3.87 1.25 13.88
N ASP A 33 -4.83 0.93 14.75
CA ASP A 33 -5.31 -0.44 14.93
C ASP A 33 -6.04 -0.95 13.67
N TYR A 34 -6.82 -0.10 12.99
CA TYR A 34 -7.44 -0.45 11.69
C TYR A 34 -6.38 -0.79 10.63
N ILE A 35 -5.39 0.06 10.46
CA ILE A 35 -4.33 -0.15 9.46
C ILE A 35 -3.51 -1.39 9.80
N ASP A 36 -3.18 -1.61 11.06
CA ASP A 36 -2.46 -2.81 11.53
C ASP A 36 -3.24 -4.08 11.23
N MET A 37 -4.50 -4.15 11.64
CA MET A 37 -5.35 -5.31 11.39
C MET A 37 -5.50 -5.62 9.91
N HIS A 38 -5.72 -4.60 9.07
CA HIS A 38 -5.88 -4.77 7.63
C HIS A 38 -4.57 -5.25 6.98
N ALA A 39 -3.43 -4.63 7.30
CA ALA A 39 -2.12 -5.06 6.79
C ALA A 39 -1.77 -6.49 7.21
N ILE A 40 -1.99 -6.84 8.49
CA ILE A 40 -1.75 -8.19 9.01
C ILE A 40 -2.63 -9.21 8.30
N ALA A 41 -3.92 -8.94 8.15
CA ALA A 41 -4.85 -9.84 7.48
C ALA A 41 -4.40 -10.14 6.05
N LEU A 42 -4.00 -9.12 5.27
CA LEU A 42 -3.46 -9.30 3.93
C LEU A 42 -2.15 -10.10 3.94
N ALA A 43 -1.18 -9.74 4.80
CA ALA A 43 0.13 -10.37 4.83
C ALA A 43 0.06 -11.85 5.18
N ASN A 44 -0.80 -12.24 6.12
CA ASN A 44 -0.94 -13.62 6.57
C ASN A 44 -1.54 -14.56 5.51
N THR A 45 -2.06 -14.04 4.40
CA THR A 45 -2.55 -14.85 3.28
C THR A 45 -1.45 -15.30 2.32
N CYS A 46 -0.30 -14.61 2.28
CA CYS A 46 0.77 -14.88 1.31
C CYS A 46 2.16 -15.01 1.91
N ASP A 47 2.47 -14.29 3.00
CA ASP A 47 3.77 -14.32 3.67
C ASP A 47 3.69 -14.98 5.05
N LEU A 48 4.08 -16.24 5.11
CA LEU A 48 4.01 -17.04 6.36
C LEU A 48 5.20 -16.86 7.30
N ARG A 49 6.25 -16.14 6.88
CA ARG A 49 7.50 -16.02 7.66
C ARG A 49 7.32 -15.38 9.04
N CYS A 50 6.44 -14.39 9.15
CA CYS A 50 6.15 -13.69 10.39
C CYS A 50 4.70 -13.92 10.88
N LYS A 51 4.00 -14.94 10.37
CA LYS A 51 2.58 -15.15 10.65
C LYS A 51 2.28 -15.23 12.13
N ASP A 52 3.00 -16.04 12.90
CA ASP A 52 2.73 -16.22 14.33
C ASP A 52 2.89 -14.94 15.15
N VAL A 53 3.83 -14.06 14.76
CA VAL A 53 4.03 -12.77 15.41
C VAL A 53 2.88 -11.83 15.05
N ARG A 54 2.49 -11.79 13.76
CA ARG A 54 1.38 -10.97 13.28
C ARG A 54 0.04 -11.40 13.86
N GLU A 55 -0.22 -12.72 13.99
CA GLU A 55 -1.44 -13.24 14.62
C GLU A 55 -1.56 -12.81 16.09
N LYS A 56 -0.47 -12.88 16.84
CA LYS A 56 -0.47 -12.41 18.24
C LYS A 56 -0.78 -10.93 18.32
N GLN A 57 -0.22 -10.12 17.43
CA GLN A 57 -0.50 -8.69 17.35
C GLN A 57 -1.97 -8.44 16.97
N TYR A 58 -2.48 -9.14 15.95
CA TYR A 58 -3.88 -9.04 15.52
C TYR A 58 -4.85 -9.34 16.68
N HIS A 59 -4.64 -10.46 17.38
CA HIS A 59 -5.48 -10.81 18.52
C HIS A 59 -5.37 -9.82 19.69
N ALA A 60 -4.19 -9.27 19.95
CA ALA A 60 -4.04 -8.24 20.97
C ALA A 60 -4.82 -6.95 20.62
N ILE A 61 -4.92 -6.60 19.33
CA ILE A 61 -5.74 -5.47 18.88
C ILE A 61 -7.22 -5.80 19.03
N VAL A 62 -7.67 -6.97 18.54
CA VAL A 62 -9.08 -7.39 18.63
C VAL A 62 -9.60 -7.34 20.06
N GLN A 63 -8.79 -7.75 21.06
CA GLN A 63 -9.16 -7.74 22.45
C GLN A 63 -9.42 -6.35 23.06
N LYS A 64 -9.01 -5.26 22.40
CA LYS A 64 -9.28 -3.89 22.84
C LYS A 64 -10.72 -3.44 22.57
N TYR A 65 -11.43 -4.14 21.67
CA TYR A 65 -12.68 -3.68 21.08
C TYR A 65 -13.84 -4.63 21.36
N ASP A 66 -15.05 -4.06 21.42
CA ASP A 66 -16.28 -4.85 21.42
C ASP A 66 -16.52 -5.51 20.03
N GLU A 67 -17.34 -6.55 20.01
CA GLU A 67 -17.63 -7.33 18.79
C GLU A 67 -18.17 -6.45 17.65
N ASN A 68 -19.03 -5.47 17.96
CA ASN A 68 -19.56 -4.56 16.95
C ASN A 68 -18.47 -3.70 16.33
N THR A 69 -17.52 -3.20 17.13
CA THR A 69 -16.39 -2.41 16.62
C THR A 69 -15.45 -3.28 15.76
N VAL A 70 -15.21 -4.53 16.13
CA VAL A 70 -14.44 -5.47 15.31
C VAL A 70 -15.13 -5.72 13.95
N GLN A 71 -16.46 -5.87 13.93
CA GLN A 71 -17.21 -5.99 12.68
C GLN A 71 -17.11 -4.72 11.82
N GLN A 72 -17.11 -3.54 12.44
CA GLN A 72 -16.94 -2.27 11.71
C GLN A 72 -15.55 -2.14 11.06
N PHE A 73 -14.49 -2.69 11.63
CA PHE A 73 -13.19 -2.77 10.94
C PHE A 73 -13.27 -3.56 9.63
N ALA A 74 -14.04 -4.65 9.60
CA ALA A 74 -14.27 -5.42 8.36
C ALA A 74 -15.05 -4.59 7.31
N VAL A 75 -16.01 -3.75 7.76
CA VAL A 75 -16.71 -2.82 6.86
C VAL A 75 -15.75 -1.80 6.26
N LEU A 76 -14.88 -1.17 7.08
CA LEU A 76 -13.86 -0.23 6.59
C LEU A 76 -12.90 -0.90 5.58
N THR A 77 -12.53 -2.15 5.85
CA THR A 77 -11.71 -2.96 4.93
C THR A 77 -12.42 -3.18 3.60
N ALA A 78 -13.71 -3.55 3.64
CA ALA A 78 -14.51 -3.75 2.43
C ALA A 78 -14.64 -2.46 1.61
N ILE A 79 -14.90 -1.32 2.25
CA ILE A 79 -14.96 0.00 1.57
C ILE A 79 -13.61 0.30 0.89
N THR A 80 -12.49 0.12 1.61
CA THR A 80 -11.14 0.37 1.07
C THR A 80 -10.84 -0.51 -0.14
N MET A 81 -11.10 -1.81 -0.04
CA MET A 81 -10.85 -2.75 -1.13
C MET A 81 -11.73 -2.43 -2.34
N THR A 82 -13.02 -2.20 -2.13
CA THR A 82 -13.96 -1.87 -3.22
C THR A 82 -13.54 -0.58 -3.92
N ALA A 83 -13.22 0.48 -3.15
CA ALA A 83 -12.81 1.76 -3.71
C ALA A 83 -11.55 1.65 -4.59
N LEU A 84 -10.56 0.85 -4.18
CA LEU A 84 -9.30 0.67 -4.92
C LEU A 84 -9.46 -0.30 -6.11
N LEU A 85 -10.37 -1.29 -6.02
CA LEU A 85 -10.69 -2.18 -7.13
C LEU A 85 -11.49 -1.46 -8.23
N GLU A 86 -12.45 -0.62 -7.86
CA GLU A 86 -13.28 0.14 -8.81
C GLU A 86 -12.50 1.30 -9.45
N ASN A 87 -11.65 1.95 -8.66
CA ASN A 87 -10.78 3.03 -9.15
C ASN A 87 -9.36 2.87 -8.59
N PRO A 88 -8.46 2.16 -9.29
CA PRO A 88 -7.07 2.02 -8.87
C PRO A 88 -6.22 3.29 -9.04
N GLU A 89 -6.75 4.31 -9.75
CA GLU A 89 -6.05 5.57 -9.99
C GLU A 89 -6.31 6.59 -8.87
N GLN A 90 -5.97 6.23 -7.63
CA GLN A 90 -6.11 7.10 -6.47
C GLN A 90 -5.16 6.71 -5.33
N ASP A 91 -4.91 7.64 -4.42
CA ASP A 91 -4.38 7.41 -3.08
C ASP A 91 -5.55 7.48 -2.09
N PHE A 92 -6.26 6.35 -1.93
CA PHE A 92 -7.47 6.28 -1.09
C PHE A 92 -7.16 6.49 0.39
N LEU A 93 -6.21 5.69 0.93
CA LEU A 93 -5.89 5.76 2.36
C LEU A 93 -5.19 7.07 2.74
N GLY A 94 -4.33 7.61 1.89
CA GLY A 94 -3.72 8.92 2.10
C GLY A 94 -4.78 10.03 2.12
N THR A 95 -5.75 9.97 1.21
CA THR A 95 -6.87 10.92 1.15
C THR A 95 -7.76 10.83 2.41
N VAL A 96 -8.12 9.62 2.83
CA VAL A 96 -8.90 9.39 4.06
C VAL A 96 -8.15 9.89 5.28
N TYR A 97 -6.86 9.54 5.42
CA TYR A 97 -6.01 9.96 6.53
C TYR A 97 -5.94 11.49 6.68
N HIS A 98 -5.78 12.17 5.54
CA HIS A 98 -5.78 13.64 5.49
C HIS A 98 -7.15 14.21 5.91
N ASN A 99 -8.25 13.69 5.37
CA ASN A 99 -9.60 14.18 5.64
C ASN A 99 -10.07 13.91 7.07
N LEU A 100 -9.55 12.86 7.71
CA LEU A 100 -9.76 12.60 9.14
C LEU A 100 -8.97 13.57 10.06
N GLY A 101 -8.10 14.41 9.49
CA GLY A 101 -7.25 15.34 10.26
C GLY A 101 -6.20 14.61 11.09
N LEU A 102 -5.78 13.42 10.68
CA LEU A 102 -4.81 12.60 11.40
C LEU A 102 -3.38 12.90 10.96
N SER A 103 -3.20 13.55 9.82
CA SER A 103 -1.90 14.00 9.33
C SER A 103 -1.30 14.99 10.34
N LYS A 104 -0.21 14.58 10.98
CA LYS A 104 0.46 15.42 11.97
C LYS A 104 1.23 16.52 11.24
N SER A 105 0.72 17.73 11.25
CA SER A 105 1.43 18.93 10.81
C SER A 105 2.80 19.13 11.52
N ARG A 106 3.01 18.49 12.67
CA ARG A 106 4.25 18.50 13.44
C ARG A 106 5.41 17.70 12.81
N ALA A 107 5.13 16.74 11.93
CA ALA A 107 6.17 15.91 11.29
C ALA A 107 6.47 16.35 9.86
N GLY A 108 5.78 17.37 9.32
CA GLY A 108 5.98 17.80 7.93
C GLY A 108 5.53 16.76 6.89
N GLN A 109 4.75 15.75 7.29
CA GLN A 109 4.20 14.76 6.37
C GLN A 109 3.07 15.38 5.56
N PHE A 110 3.35 15.65 4.30
CA PHE A 110 2.36 16.02 3.31
C PHE A 110 2.31 14.91 2.25
N PHE A 111 1.15 14.29 2.10
CA PHE A 111 0.96 13.34 1.00
C PHE A 111 0.82 14.10 -0.32
N THR A 112 1.52 13.60 -1.33
CA THR A 112 1.43 14.15 -2.69
C THR A 112 0.02 13.92 -3.24
N PRO A 113 -0.67 14.93 -3.79
CA PRO A 113 -1.93 14.71 -4.49
C PRO A 113 -1.76 13.74 -5.65
N TYR A 114 -2.69 12.78 -5.81
CA TYR A 114 -2.56 11.70 -6.78
C TYR A 114 -2.37 12.19 -8.23
N ASN A 115 -3.06 13.27 -8.64
CA ASN A 115 -2.90 13.88 -9.96
C ASN A 115 -1.48 14.40 -10.24
N VAL A 116 -0.77 14.85 -9.20
CA VAL A 116 0.65 15.24 -9.30
C VAL A 116 1.51 13.99 -9.48
N GLY A 117 1.27 12.95 -8.69
CA GLY A 117 1.94 11.64 -8.85
C GLY A 117 1.74 11.06 -10.25
N GLN A 118 0.52 11.10 -10.77
CA GLN A 118 0.18 10.64 -12.12
C GLN A 118 0.94 11.43 -13.20
N MET A 119 1.01 12.75 -13.09
CA MET A 119 1.78 13.58 -13.99
C MET A 119 3.27 13.21 -13.94
N MET A 120 3.85 13.07 -12.76
CA MET A 120 5.26 12.71 -12.58
C MET A 120 5.55 11.32 -13.16
N ALA A 121 4.69 10.34 -12.92
CA ALA A 121 4.83 8.99 -13.46
C ALA A 121 4.86 9.01 -15.00
N ARG A 122 3.89 9.66 -15.63
CA ARG A 122 3.82 9.77 -17.09
C ARG A 122 5.03 10.50 -17.69
N MET A 123 5.52 11.56 -17.05
CA MET A 123 6.72 12.28 -17.49
C MET A 123 8.01 11.46 -17.35
N SER A 124 8.05 10.52 -16.42
CA SER A 124 9.22 9.67 -16.16
C SER A 124 9.27 8.43 -17.05
N MET A 125 8.16 8.09 -17.71
CA MET A 125 8.10 6.94 -18.59
C MET A 125 8.45 7.34 -20.03
N PRO A 126 9.31 6.56 -20.72
CA PRO A 126 9.58 6.78 -22.13
C PRO A 126 8.35 6.41 -22.99
N ASP A 127 8.19 7.09 -24.14
CA ASP A 127 7.06 6.86 -25.06
C ASP A 127 7.00 5.41 -25.61
N SER A 128 8.15 4.70 -25.62
CA SER A 128 8.26 3.30 -26.00
C SER A 128 9.05 2.54 -24.94
N PHE A 129 8.36 2.04 -23.94
CA PHE A 129 8.97 1.23 -22.89
C PHE A 129 8.84 -0.26 -23.20
N VAL A 130 9.98 -0.94 -23.36
CA VAL A 130 10.04 -2.39 -23.58
C VAL A 130 10.80 -3.03 -22.42
N LEU A 131 10.16 -4.00 -21.76
CA LEU A 131 10.79 -4.74 -20.68
C LEU A 131 11.81 -5.75 -21.20
N ASP A 132 13.03 -5.69 -20.65
CA ASP A 132 13.97 -6.79 -20.74
C ASP A 132 13.59 -7.87 -19.72
N LYS A 133 12.93 -8.93 -20.19
CA LYS A 133 12.43 -10.05 -19.35
C LYS A 133 13.53 -10.98 -18.85
N SER A 134 14.80 -10.73 -19.18
CA SER A 134 15.91 -11.47 -18.60
C SER A 134 16.23 -11.08 -17.16
N ARG A 135 15.62 -10.01 -16.66
CA ARG A 135 15.85 -9.43 -15.33
C ARG A 135 14.60 -8.79 -14.75
N ILE A 136 14.63 -8.54 -13.44
CA ILE A 136 13.61 -7.73 -12.75
C ILE A 136 13.97 -6.24 -12.85
N TRP A 137 13.03 -5.45 -13.32
CA TRP A 137 13.08 -4.00 -13.26
C TRP A 137 12.63 -3.51 -11.89
N ARG A 138 13.36 -2.54 -11.32
CA ARG A 138 13.03 -2.00 -10.00
C ARG A 138 12.52 -0.58 -10.12
N VAL A 139 11.39 -0.32 -9.48
CA VAL A 139 10.84 1.02 -9.25
C VAL A 139 10.95 1.28 -7.75
N ASN A 140 11.73 2.26 -7.35
CA ASN A 140 12.04 2.51 -5.94
C ASN A 140 11.56 3.88 -5.48
N ASP A 141 10.87 3.93 -4.34
CA ASP A 141 10.53 5.16 -3.63
C ASP A 141 11.02 5.05 -2.18
N PRO A 142 12.11 5.77 -1.82
CA PRO A 142 12.73 5.70 -0.49
C PRO A 142 12.00 6.52 0.58
N CYS A 143 10.91 7.24 0.23
CA CYS A 143 10.09 8.05 1.13
C CYS A 143 8.62 7.96 0.70
N CYS A 144 8.10 6.73 0.60
CA CYS A 144 6.88 6.41 -0.12
C CYS A 144 5.59 7.01 0.47
N GLY A 145 5.58 7.39 1.74
CA GLY A 145 4.35 7.80 2.41
C GLY A 145 3.28 6.72 2.30
N ALA A 146 2.05 7.09 1.92
CA ALA A 146 0.98 6.14 1.65
C ALA A 146 1.10 5.42 0.28
N GLY A 147 2.13 5.71 -0.52
CA GLY A 147 2.42 5.04 -1.78
C GLY A 147 1.94 5.77 -3.04
N CYS A 148 1.50 7.01 -2.96
CA CYS A 148 0.92 7.77 -4.07
C CYS A 148 1.74 7.69 -5.37
N LEU A 149 3.06 7.93 -5.31
CA LEU A 149 3.94 7.91 -6.49
C LEU A 149 4.10 6.51 -7.08
N LEU A 150 4.20 5.48 -6.22
CA LEU A 150 4.32 4.08 -6.67
C LEU A 150 3.03 3.57 -7.30
N LEU A 151 1.86 3.92 -6.73
CA LEU A 151 0.55 3.59 -7.29
C LEU A 151 0.35 4.25 -8.66
N ALA A 152 0.73 5.52 -8.78
CA ALA A 152 0.69 6.25 -10.04
C ALA A 152 1.66 5.66 -11.08
N GLY A 153 2.88 5.28 -10.65
CA GLY A 153 3.87 4.62 -11.49
C GLY A 153 3.38 3.27 -12.01
N TYR A 154 2.80 2.44 -11.13
CA TYR A 154 2.23 1.15 -11.51
C TYR A 154 1.08 1.32 -12.54
N ASN A 155 0.17 2.25 -12.30
CA ASN A 155 -0.94 2.50 -13.21
C ASN A 155 -0.46 3.02 -14.58
N ALA A 156 0.56 3.89 -14.62
CA ALA A 156 1.15 4.35 -15.86
C ALA A 156 1.85 3.22 -16.66
N MET A 157 2.56 2.32 -15.96
CA MET A 157 3.15 1.12 -16.58
C MET A 157 2.08 0.17 -17.11
N ARG A 158 1.02 -0.06 -16.33
CA ARG A 158 -0.12 -0.89 -16.74
C ARG A 158 -0.78 -0.33 -17.99
N GLU A 159 -1.05 0.97 -18.06
CA GLU A 159 -1.64 1.64 -19.23
C GLU A 159 -0.82 1.38 -20.52
N GLN A 160 0.52 1.38 -20.42
CA GLN A 160 1.39 1.17 -21.57
C GLN A 160 1.60 -0.30 -21.95
N LEU A 161 1.68 -1.20 -20.97
CA LEU A 161 2.18 -2.55 -21.19
C LEU A 161 1.09 -3.62 -21.24
N GLU A 162 -0.03 -3.46 -20.51
CA GLU A 162 -1.01 -4.52 -20.32
C GLU A 162 -1.61 -5.06 -21.63
N SER A 163 -1.77 -4.20 -22.64
CA SER A 163 -2.34 -4.60 -23.94
C SER A 163 -1.35 -5.35 -24.83
N THR A 164 -0.04 -5.12 -24.66
CA THR A 164 1.03 -5.70 -25.49
C THR A 164 1.78 -6.82 -24.81
N ASP A 165 1.80 -6.82 -23.49
CA ASP A 165 2.49 -7.78 -22.63
C ASP A 165 1.68 -8.06 -21.35
N PRO A 166 0.71 -8.99 -21.37
CA PRO A 166 -0.15 -9.28 -20.22
C PRO A 166 0.59 -9.77 -18.96
N ASP A 167 1.81 -10.27 -19.13
CA ASP A 167 2.65 -10.80 -18.03
C ASP A 167 3.72 -9.80 -17.56
N TRP A 168 3.65 -8.55 -17.97
CA TRP A 168 4.66 -7.53 -17.68
C TRP A 168 4.98 -7.37 -16.18
N ASP A 169 3.98 -7.49 -15.33
CA ASP A 169 4.08 -7.31 -13.89
C ASP A 169 4.93 -8.41 -13.20
N LYS A 170 5.17 -9.54 -13.85
CA LYS A 170 6.11 -10.58 -13.37
C LYS A 170 7.59 -10.16 -13.44
N TYR A 171 7.90 -9.09 -14.15
CA TYR A 171 9.27 -8.62 -14.41
C TYR A 171 9.55 -7.24 -13.81
N VAL A 172 8.64 -6.73 -12.97
CA VAL A 172 8.79 -5.43 -12.32
C VAL A 172 8.58 -5.59 -10.82
N LEU A 173 9.50 -5.06 -10.02
CA LEU A 173 9.42 -5.03 -8.57
C LEU A 173 9.34 -3.58 -8.09
N PHE A 174 8.28 -3.25 -7.39
CA PHE A 174 8.13 -1.98 -6.70
C PHE A 174 8.67 -2.08 -5.27
N VAL A 175 9.63 -1.23 -4.95
CA VAL A 175 10.26 -1.17 -3.62
C VAL A 175 9.86 0.15 -2.97
N ALA A 176 9.07 0.06 -1.93
CA ALA A 176 8.63 1.19 -1.12
C ALA A 176 9.38 1.21 0.21
N GLN A 177 9.81 2.38 0.66
CA GLN A 177 10.38 2.53 1.99
C GLN A 177 9.89 3.83 2.63
N ASP A 178 9.62 3.80 3.93
CA ASP A 178 9.36 4.99 4.73
C ASP A 178 9.84 4.78 6.17
N ILE A 179 10.17 5.86 6.85
CA ILE A 179 10.55 5.82 8.27
C ILE A 179 9.34 5.64 9.18
N ASP A 180 8.14 6.01 8.70
CA ASP A 180 6.89 5.85 9.44
C ASP A 180 6.25 4.48 9.14
N PRO A 181 6.23 3.54 10.10
CA PRO A 181 5.62 2.23 9.90
C PRO A 181 4.12 2.28 9.54
N LEU A 182 3.40 3.33 9.97
CA LEU A 182 2.00 3.52 9.61
C LEU A 182 1.86 3.82 8.11
N ALA A 183 2.67 4.75 7.60
CA ALA A 183 2.71 5.10 6.20
C ALA A 183 3.07 3.88 5.33
N CYS A 184 4.06 3.08 5.76
CA CYS A 184 4.43 1.82 5.10
C CYS A 184 3.24 0.86 4.99
N LYS A 185 2.49 0.66 6.07
CA LYS A 185 1.32 -0.24 6.06
C LYS A 185 0.19 0.30 5.19
N MET A 186 -0.05 1.61 5.17
CA MET A 186 -1.01 2.24 4.25
C MET A 186 -0.60 1.99 2.79
N CYS A 187 0.67 2.22 2.45
CA CYS A 187 1.24 1.92 1.14
C CYS A 187 1.06 0.43 0.78
N TYR A 188 1.43 -0.47 1.69
CA TYR A 188 1.31 -1.92 1.52
C TYR A 188 -0.12 -2.37 1.21
N ILE A 189 -1.11 -1.90 1.99
CA ILE A 189 -2.52 -2.23 1.78
C ILE A 189 -2.96 -1.81 0.37
N GLN A 190 -2.66 -0.58 -0.02
CA GLN A 190 -3.03 -0.05 -1.32
C GLN A 190 -2.35 -0.82 -2.47
N MET A 191 -1.05 -1.12 -2.35
CA MET A 191 -0.34 -1.95 -3.32
C MET A 191 -0.95 -3.35 -3.46
N CYS A 192 -1.34 -3.98 -2.34
CA CYS A 192 -2.02 -5.28 -2.37
C CYS A 192 -3.37 -5.20 -3.09
N CYS A 193 -4.18 -4.19 -2.78
CA CYS A 193 -5.53 -4.04 -3.34
C CYS A 193 -5.53 -3.84 -4.85
N ILE A 194 -4.55 -3.12 -5.41
CA ILE A 194 -4.47 -2.88 -6.86
C ILE A 194 -3.56 -3.88 -7.60
N GLY A 195 -2.95 -4.82 -6.87
CA GLY A 195 -2.15 -5.90 -7.45
C GLY A 195 -0.73 -5.51 -7.85
N VAL A 196 -0.08 -4.59 -7.15
CA VAL A 196 1.32 -4.19 -7.40
C VAL A 196 2.27 -5.28 -6.91
N PRO A 197 3.18 -5.81 -7.75
CA PRO A 197 4.25 -6.69 -7.29
C PRO A 197 5.30 -5.87 -6.53
N GLY A 198 5.38 -6.06 -5.22
CA GLY A 198 6.25 -5.19 -4.44
C GLY A 198 6.54 -5.63 -3.03
N VAL A 199 7.44 -4.87 -2.44
CA VAL A 199 7.81 -4.95 -1.04
C VAL A 199 7.82 -3.56 -0.44
N VAL A 200 7.29 -3.45 0.78
CA VAL A 200 7.33 -2.22 1.56
C VAL A 200 8.18 -2.43 2.79
N VAL A 201 9.10 -1.53 3.05
CA VAL A 201 10.10 -1.62 4.12
C VAL A 201 9.92 -0.47 5.10
N ALA A 202 9.68 -0.78 6.37
CA ALA A 202 9.68 0.21 7.43
C ALA A 202 11.14 0.47 7.89
N GLY A 203 11.61 1.72 7.76
CA GLY A 203 12.95 2.06 8.18
C GLY A 203 13.53 3.30 7.51
N ASN A 204 14.60 3.81 8.08
CA ASN A 204 15.28 5.00 7.57
C ASN A 204 16.09 4.68 6.31
N SER A 205 15.71 5.27 5.17
CA SER A 205 16.37 5.07 3.87
C SER A 205 17.77 5.69 3.79
N LEU A 206 18.12 6.61 4.70
CA LEU A 206 19.49 7.18 4.79
C LEU A 206 20.49 6.20 5.41
N PHE A 207 20.02 5.12 6.04
CA PHE A 207 20.85 4.07 6.63
C PHE A 207 20.46 2.71 6.04
N PRO A 208 20.78 2.43 4.77
CA PRO A 208 20.34 1.22 4.07
C PRO A 208 20.90 -0.06 4.70
N ASP A 209 22.09 0.03 5.32
CA ASP A 209 22.76 -1.11 5.97
C ASP A 209 22.35 -1.32 7.44
N ALA A 210 21.38 -0.53 7.95
CA ALA A 210 20.87 -0.74 9.29
C ALA A 210 20.17 -2.10 9.39
N GLU A 211 20.45 -2.84 10.46
CA GLU A 211 19.79 -4.10 10.75
C GLU A 211 18.28 -3.86 10.92
N ARG A 212 17.47 -4.67 10.25
CA ARG A 212 16.00 -4.60 10.28
C ARG A 212 15.40 -5.91 10.71
N ALA A 213 14.33 -5.84 11.48
CA ALA A 213 13.59 -7.03 11.86
C ALA A 213 12.84 -7.60 10.62
N PRO A 214 12.65 -8.94 10.54
CA PRO A 214 11.84 -9.52 9.47
C PRO A 214 10.40 -8.95 9.40
N THR A 215 9.88 -8.44 10.51
CA THR A 215 8.57 -7.79 10.61
C THR A 215 8.50 -6.40 9.99
N ASP A 216 9.64 -5.80 9.66
CA ASP A 216 9.71 -4.49 8.98
C ASP A 216 9.46 -4.61 7.47
N PHE A 217 9.42 -5.84 6.94
CA PHE A 217 9.20 -6.13 5.53
C PHE A 217 7.78 -6.63 5.28
N TRP A 218 7.11 -6.01 4.30
CA TRP A 218 5.74 -6.32 3.90
C TRP A 218 5.72 -6.66 2.41
N PHE A 219 5.55 -7.95 2.10
CA PHE A 219 5.55 -8.47 0.72
C PHE A 219 4.12 -8.58 0.21
N THR A 220 3.84 -7.98 -0.95
CA THR A 220 2.53 -8.10 -1.60
C THR A 220 2.32 -9.51 -2.17
N HIS A 221 1.07 -9.89 -2.44
CA HIS A 221 0.76 -11.18 -3.08
C HIS A 221 1.49 -11.36 -4.42
N LYS A 222 1.53 -10.29 -5.21
CA LYS A 222 2.18 -10.28 -6.52
C LYS A 222 3.71 -10.37 -6.47
N TYR A 223 4.33 -10.05 -5.34
CA TYR A 223 5.77 -10.29 -5.13
C TYR A 223 6.12 -11.78 -5.35
N PHE A 224 5.28 -12.68 -4.84
CA PHE A 224 5.48 -14.12 -4.95
C PHE A 224 5.14 -14.69 -6.34
N ALA A 225 4.64 -13.86 -7.24
CA ALA A 225 4.37 -14.19 -8.63
C ALA A 225 5.44 -13.66 -9.61
N LEU A 226 6.51 -13.04 -9.11
CA LEU A 226 7.63 -12.60 -9.93
C LEU A 226 8.31 -13.80 -10.62
N ASP A 227 8.86 -13.57 -11.81
CA ASP A 227 9.57 -14.60 -12.57
C ASP A 227 10.87 -14.99 -11.84
N GLU A 228 10.97 -16.26 -11.42
CA GLU A 228 12.09 -16.77 -10.63
C GLU A 228 13.42 -16.63 -11.36
N LYS A 229 13.45 -16.93 -12.66
CA LYS A 229 14.69 -16.87 -13.46
C LYS A 229 15.16 -15.44 -13.65
N ALA A 230 14.26 -14.50 -13.90
CA ALA A 230 14.58 -13.08 -13.99
C ALA A 230 15.08 -12.54 -12.63
N LEU A 231 14.49 -13.03 -11.54
CA LEU A 231 14.87 -12.69 -10.18
C LEU A 231 16.29 -13.17 -9.86
N GLU A 232 16.59 -14.44 -10.13
CA GLU A 232 17.95 -15.02 -9.98
C GLU A 232 19.00 -14.26 -10.79
N ASN A 233 18.72 -13.98 -12.06
CA ASN A 233 19.62 -13.22 -12.93
C ASN A 233 19.90 -11.81 -12.39
N THR A 234 18.91 -11.19 -11.76
CA THR A 234 19.04 -9.86 -11.16
C THR A 234 19.96 -9.92 -9.94
N TYR A 235 19.77 -10.90 -9.07
CA TYR A 235 20.59 -11.06 -7.86
C TYR A 235 22.04 -11.45 -8.18
N GLN A 236 22.27 -12.35 -9.15
CA GLN A 236 23.63 -12.72 -9.57
C GLN A 236 24.43 -11.53 -10.12
N LYS A 237 23.79 -10.59 -10.83
CA LYS A 237 24.44 -9.42 -11.42
C LYS A 237 24.67 -8.27 -10.44
N THR A 238 23.79 -8.11 -9.45
CA THR A 238 23.83 -6.94 -8.56
C THR A 238 24.46 -7.22 -7.22
N GLY A 239 24.68 -8.49 -6.85
CA GLY A 239 25.22 -8.89 -5.54
C GLY A 239 24.31 -8.53 -4.35
N ILE A 240 23.16 -7.96 -4.63
CA ILE A 240 22.19 -7.54 -3.63
C ILE A 240 21.19 -8.68 -3.49
N TYR A 241 21.39 -9.51 -2.49
CA TYR A 241 20.33 -10.38 -1.99
C TYR A 241 19.18 -9.48 -1.56
N GLY A 242 18.10 -9.60 -2.27
CA GLY A 242 16.83 -8.97 -2.18
C GLY A 242 16.64 -8.00 -1.06
N ILE A 243 16.39 -6.76 -1.34
CA ILE A 243 15.91 -5.70 -0.46
C ILE A 243 16.97 -5.21 0.50
#